data_13fd49adf406117aeefe3c6564bd880b
#
_entry.id   13fd49adf406117aeefe3c6564bd880b
#
_cell.length_a   1.000
_cell.length_b   1.000
_cell.length_c   1.000
_cell.angle_alpha   90.00
_cell.angle_beta   90.00
_cell.angle_gamma   90.00
#
_symmetry.space_group_name_H-M   'P 1'
#
loop_
_entity.id
_entity.type
_entity.pdbx_description
1 polymer ?
#
loop_
_entity_poly.entity_id
_entity_poly.type
_entity_poly.pdbx_seq_one_letter_code
_entity_poly.pdbx_strand_id
1 'polypeptide(L)'
;MRLTESSTEAPRKPDGSPGAPDPADTLPALDAREAAGVVADALLPVLASGVIVRRPRAMSLVERTGWDRRGIERMRALRDRHGPGPLPLTVRGRAYALVLDPGDAHRVLHETPDPFSPAPLEKRGSLAQFQPHGVLISGGGERTRRREFVEEVLETPEPLPGIAGRLTRVVREEAEVLLAGAERSGQLLWDEFDAAWWRTVRRIVLGDAARDDTALTAQLGALRSAANWSLAGPRRRRLRSAFLARVRSYVAQPEPGSLAERVARTPAPAGTDRAGQIPHWLFAYDAAGMATMRALAVLATHPRWAARAREEATAGVPDAPRELPLLRGCALESVRLWPTTPLILRESTARTSWKGGTLPAGTVFAVYTPYLHRAEPAAPYEDTFAPQQWTEETGRQARSNPALLPFSSGGAGCPGENLVLSTVSTLLAALVEQHQYTLASHPRLRASAPVPTTLDHFSLAFRVQPLP
;
A
#
# COMPACT_ATOMS: atom_id res chain seq x y z
N MET A 1 3.20 39.10 -78.59
CA MET A 1 3.71 37.95 -77.74
C MET A 1 3.90 38.49 -76.33
N ARG A 2 2.90 38.29 -75.49
CA ARG A 2 2.88 38.82 -74.12
C ARG A 2 3.35 37.69 -73.15
N LEU A 3 4.35 37.97 -72.38
CA LEU A 3 4.84 37.09 -71.29
C LEU A 3 4.00 37.30 -70.05
N THR A 4 3.40 36.29 -69.57
CA THR A 4 2.66 36.22 -68.29
C THR A 4 3.63 35.95 -67.16
N GLU A 5 3.70 36.91 -66.21
CA GLU A 5 4.43 36.71 -64.93
C GLU A 5 3.64 35.78 -64.01
N SER A 6 4.31 34.74 -63.57
CA SER A 6 3.80 33.80 -62.55
C SER A 6 4.28 34.25 -61.14
N SER A 7 3.34 34.73 -60.32
CA SER A 7 3.59 35.09 -58.95
C SER A 7 3.65 33.77 -58.10
N THR A 8 4.82 33.49 -57.58
CA THR A 8 5.03 32.38 -56.63
C THR A 8 4.69 32.86 -55.23
N GLU A 9 3.57 32.39 -54.70
CA GLU A 9 3.13 32.62 -53.33
C GLU A 9 3.93 31.70 -52.35
N ALA A 10 4.65 32.28 -51.38
CA ALA A 10 5.41 31.58 -50.39
C ALA A 10 4.49 30.89 -49.36
N PRO A 11 4.81 29.68 -48.89
CA PRO A 11 3.95 28.99 -47.93
C PRO A 11 3.97 29.67 -46.56
N ARG A 12 2.79 30.03 -46.04
CA ARG A 12 2.57 30.52 -44.67
C ARG A 12 2.96 29.42 -43.67
N LYS A 13 3.86 29.73 -42.74
CA LYS A 13 4.11 28.93 -41.56
C LYS A 13 2.82 28.83 -40.72
N PRO A 14 2.48 27.63 -40.19
CA PRO A 14 1.38 27.52 -39.22
C PRO A 14 1.81 28.17 -37.91
N ASP A 15 1.10 29.20 -37.51
CA ASP A 15 1.22 29.85 -36.20
C ASP A 15 0.57 28.92 -35.17
N GLY A 16 1.39 28.06 -34.56
CA GLY A 16 0.98 27.06 -33.56
C GLY A 16 1.32 27.52 -32.15
N SER A 17 0.88 28.67 -31.73
CA SER A 17 0.75 28.98 -30.30
C SER A 17 -0.43 28.16 -29.77
N PRO A 18 -0.26 27.34 -28.73
CA PRO A 18 -1.39 26.65 -28.11
C PRO A 18 -2.30 27.71 -27.52
N GLY A 19 -3.48 27.88 -28.12
CA GLY A 19 -4.53 28.76 -27.64
C GLY A 19 -4.85 28.44 -26.17
N ALA A 20 -5.15 29.47 -25.38
CA ALA A 20 -5.68 29.29 -24.03
C ALA A 20 -6.90 28.34 -24.10
N PRO A 21 -7.04 27.39 -23.16
CA PRO A 21 -8.18 26.47 -23.18
C PRO A 21 -9.48 27.23 -23.08
N ASP A 22 -10.47 26.81 -23.87
CA ASP A 22 -11.82 27.36 -23.82
C ASP A 22 -12.34 27.23 -22.38
N PRO A 23 -12.89 28.29 -21.75
CA PRO A 23 -13.45 28.19 -20.39
C PRO A 23 -14.53 27.14 -20.25
N ALA A 24 -15.20 26.73 -21.32
CA ALA A 24 -16.18 25.63 -21.33
C ALA A 24 -15.54 24.25 -21.21
N ASP A 25 -14.22 24.10 -21.39
CA ASP A 25 -13.46 22.83 -21.35
C ASP A 25 -12.74 22.60 -20.02
N THR A 26 -12.92 23.46 -19.02
CA THR A 26 -12.23 23.31 -17.71
C THR A 26 -13.18 22.79 -16.65
N LEU A 27 -12.75 21.73 -15.95
CA LEU A 27 -13.46 21.21 -14.79
C LEU A 27 -13.59 22.28 -13.69
N PRO A 28 -14.71 22.30 -12.92
CA PRO A 28 -14.89 23.21 -11.81
C PRO A 28 -13.78 22.98 -10.78
N ALA A 29 -12.94 23.99 -10.55
CA ALA A 29 -11.87 23.93 -9.55
C ALA A 29 -12.43 24.20 -8.15
N LEU A 30 -11.80 23.60 -7.13
CA LEU A 30 -12.09 23.92 -5.73
C LEU A 30 -11.78 25.38 -5.45
N ASP A 31 -12.67 26.05 -4.70
CA ASP A 31 -12.37 27.36 -4.17
C ASP A 31 -11.24 27.30 -3.11
N ALA A 32 -10.68 28.46 -2.74
CA ALA A 32 -9.56 28.53 -1.79
C ALA A 32 -9.90 27.94 -0.43
N ARG A 33 -11.15 28.05 0.03
CA ARG A 33 -11.62 27.53 1.33
C ARG A 33 -11.78 26.01 1.26
N GLU A 34 -12.33 25.48 0.19
CA GLU A 34 -12.45 24.04 -0.06
C GLU A 34 -11.07 23.40 -0.16
N ALA A 35 -10.17 23.99 -0.96
CA ALA A 35 -8.79 23.52 -1.09
C ALA A 35 -8.04 23.52 0.25
N ALA A 36 -8.18 24.58 1.04
CA ALA A 36 -7.62 24.66 2.40
C ALA A 36 -8.22 23.57 3.31
N GLY A 37 -9.53 23.30 3.20
CA GLY A 37 -10.21 22.24 3.93
C GLY A 37 -9.67 20.84 3.56
N VAL A 38 -9.44 20.57 2.28
CA VAL A 38 -8.82 19.31 1.82
C VAL A 38 -7.41 19.15 2.39
N VAL A 39 -6.61 20.20 2.34
CA VAL A 39 -5.26 20.16 2.91
C VAL A 39 -5.32 19.91 4.42
N ALA A 40 -6.18 20.61 5.15
CA ALA A 40 -6.29 20.49 6.59
C ALA A 40 -6.84 19.15 7.06
N ASP A 41 -7.91 18.65 6.44
CA ASP A 41 -8.67 17.51 6.93
C ASP A 41 -8.19 16.16 6.37
N ALA A 42 -7.64 16.14 5.14
CA ALA A 42 -7.21 14.90 4.50
C ALA A 42 -5.69 14.79 4.30
N LEU A 43 -5.02 15.83 3.79
CA LEU A 43 -3.59 15.72 3.46
C LEU A 43 -2.70 15.88 4.70
N LEU A 44 -3.02 16.82 5.58
CA LEU A 44 -2.19 17.10 6.77
C LEU A 44 -2.12 15.93 7.76
N PRO A 45 -3.21 15.19 8.09
CA PRO A 45 -3.11 14.01 8.95
C PRO A 45 -2.27 12.90 8.31
N VAL A 46 -2.35 12.68 7.00
CA VAL A 46 -1.51 11.72 6.27
C VAL A 46 -0.04 12.10 6.34
N LEU A 47 0.29 13.37 6.10
CA LEU A 47 1.67 13.87 6.17
C LEU A 47 2.22 13.86 7.60
N ALA A 48 1.41 14.23 8.58
CA ALA A 48 1.78 14.21 10.00
C ALA A 48 2.06 12.79 10.49
N SER A 49 1.17 11.84 10.15
CA SER A 49 1.32 10.43 10.50
C SER A 49 2.53 9.77 9.82
N GLY A 50 3.08 10.38 8.78
CA GLY A 50 4.20 9.85 8.00
C GLY A 50 3.76 9.03 6.78
N VAL A 51 4.24 9.44 5.62
CA VAL A 51 3.86 8.84 4.32
C VAL A 51 4.58 7.50 4.09
N ILE A 52 5.83 7.41 4.51
CA ILE A 52 6.72 6.25 4.29
C ILE A 52 6.93 5.45 5.57
N VAL A 53 7.12 6.12 6.70
CA VAL A 53 7.22 5.52 8.04
C VAL A 53 6.21 6.20 8.95
N ARG A 54 5.39 5.41 9.60
CA ARG A 54 4.42 5.92 10.57
C ARG A 54 5.12 6.45 11.82
N ARG A 55 4.57 7.53 12.37
CA ARG A 55 5.08 8.21 13.57
C ARG A 55 4.14 7.95 14.73
N PRO A 56 4.57 7.22 15.79
CA PRO A 56 3.68 6.81 16.89
C PRO A 56 2.91 7.96 17.52
N ARG A 57 3.59 9.06 17.86
CA ARG A 57 2.95 10.23 18.48
C ARG A 57 1.87 10.88 17.59
N ALA A 58 2.13 10.93 16.27
CA ALA A 58 1.18 11.50 15.32
C ALA A 58 0.00 10.55 15.10
N MET A 59 0.23 9.25 15.01
CA MET A 59 -0.83 8.25 14.91
C MET A 59 -1.78 8.32 16.11
N SER A 60 -1.23 8.35 17.32
CA SER A 60 -2.02 8.52 18.55
C SER A 60 -2.82 9.83 18.59
N LEU A 61 -2.26 10.94 18.07
CA LEU A 61 -2.98 12.20 17.94
C LEU A 61 -4.15 12.11 16.96
N VAL A 62 -3.90 11.57 15.75
CA VAL A 62 -4.93 11.41 14.70
C VAL A 62 -6.08 10.54 15.20
N GLU A 63 -5.78 9.43 15.89
CA GLU A 63 -6.79 8.55 16.47
C GLU A 63 -7.63 9.29 17.54
N ARG A 64 -6.98 9.93 18.53
CA ARG A 64 -7.67 10.62 19.61
C ARG A 64 -8.55 11.76 19.13
N THR A 65 -8.15 12.47 18.08
CA THR A 65 -8.89 13.61 17.53
C THR A 65 -9.92 13.20 16.47
N GLY A 66 -9.93 11.93 16.02
CA GLY A 66 -10.77 11.48 14.92
C GLY A 66 -10.48 12.24 13.61
N TRP A 67 -9.23 12.61 13.38
CA TRP A 67 -8.88 13.48 12.26
C TRP A 67 -9.15 12.85 10.89
N ASP A 68 -8.90 11.55 10.74
CA ASP A 68 -9.22 10.81 9.49
C ASP A 68 -10.72 10.85 9.16
N ARG A 69 -11.59 10.84 10.17
CA ARG A 69 -13.05 10.96 9.97
C ARG A 69 -13.40 12.28 9.27
N ARG A 70 -12.79 13.39 9.69
CA ARG A 70 -13.01 14.70 9.05
C ARG A 70 -12.59 14.70 7.59
N GLY A 71 -11.48 14.00 7.25
CA GLY A 71 -11.04 13.82 5.87
C GLY A 71 -12.07 13.07 5.02
N ILE A 72 -12.64 11.99 5.55
CA ILE A 72 -13.69 11.20 4.89
C ILE A 72 -14.95 12.04 4.67
N GLU A 73 -15.42 12.73 5.71
CA GLU A 73 -16.58 13.61 5.65
C GLU A 73 -16.38 14.78 4.66
N ARG A 74 -15.17 15.33 4.60
CA ARG A 74 -14.79 16.35 3.62
C ARG A 74 -14.92 15.85 2.20
N MET A 75 -14.42 14.65 1.89
CA MET A 75 -14.53 14.07 0.55
C MET A 75 -15.98 13.80 0.16
N ARG A 76 -16.82 13.33 1.09
CA ARG A 76 -18.27 13.18 0.88
C ARG A 76 -18.93 14.52 0.52
N ALA A 77 -18.70 15.53 1.35
CA ALA A 77 -19.29 16.86 1.13
C ALA A 77 -18.87 17.48 -0.21
N LEU A 78 -17.63 17.25 -0.64
CA LEU A 78 -17.16 17.71 -1.96
C LEU A 78 -17.85 16.95 -3.09
N ARG A 79 -18.00 15.63 -2.99
CA ARG A 79 -18.70 14.81 -3.96
C ARG A 79 -20.17 15.22 -4.07
N ASP A 80 -20.85 15.46 -2.94
CA ASP A 80 -22.25 15.86 -2.90
C ASP A 80 -22.44 17.24 -3.57
N ARG A 81 -21.48 18.16 -3.38
CA ARG A 81 -21.53 19.51 -3.94
C ARG A 81 -21.19 19.56 -5.42
N HIS A 82 -20.12 18.91 -5.83
CA HIS A 82 -19.55 19.04 -7.17
C HIS A 82 -19.92 17.89 -8.12
N GLY A 83 -20.54 16.83 -7.58
CA GLY A 83 -20.85 15.60 -8.33
C GLY A 83 -19.63 14.71 -8.56
N PRO A 84 -19.80 13.64 -9.37
CA PRO A 84 -18.71 12.77 -9.77
C PRO A 84 -17.76 13.48 -10.72
N GLY A 85 -16.50 13.13 -10.67
CA GLY A 85 -15.43 13.66 -11.50
C GLY A 85 -14.22 14.07 -10.66
N PRO A 86 -13.03 14.13 -11.28
CA PRO A 86 -11.85 14.61 -10.58
C PRO A 86 -11.95 16.12 -10.35
N LEU A 87 -11.71 16.56 -9.10
CA LEU A 87 -11.76 17.96 -8.72
C LEU A 87 -10.36 18.58 -8.75
N PRO A 88 -10.09 19.53 -9.64
CA PRO A 88 -8.80 20.23 -9.71
C PRO A 88 -8.53 21.07 -8.47
N LEU A 89 -7.28 21.01 -8.01
CA LEU A 89 -6.76 21.92 -6.99
C LEU A 89 -5.27 22.18 -7.23
N THR A 90 -4.81 23.36 -6.83
CA THR A 90 -3.39 23.72 -6.93
C THR A 90 -2.75 23.78 -5.55
N VAL A 91 -1.66 23.04 -5.36
CA VAL A 91 -0.89 23.08 -4.12
C VAL A 91 0.55 23.49 -4.45
N ARG A 92 0.98 24.64 -3.94
CA ARG A 92 2.32 25.21 -4.19
C ARG A 92 2.68 25.29 -5.69
N GLY A 93 1.73 25.71 -6.52
CA GLY A 93 1.92 25.85 -7.98
C GLY A 93 1.89 24.56 -8.77
N ARG A 94 1.63 23.39 -8.14
CA ARG A 94 1.49 22.11 -8.82
C ARG A 94 0.01 21.73 -8.93
N ALA A 95 -0.38 21.24 -10.09
CA ALA A 95 -1.73 20.81 -10.37
C ALA A 95 -1.99 19.41 -9.78
N TYR A 96 -3.05 19.29 -9.01
CA TYR A 96 -3.60 18.03 -8.50
C TYR A 96 -5.06 17.90 -8.93
N ALA A 97 -5.57 16.69 -8.92
CA ALA A 97 -6.98 16.40 -9.05
C ALA A 97 -7.40 15.34 -8.01
N LEU A 98 -8.39 15.67 -7.18
CA LEU A 98 -8.98 14.69 -6.24
C LEU A 98 -9.90 13.77 -6.99
N VAL A 99 -9.72 12.47 -6.80
CA VAL A 99 -10.57 11.44 -7.41
C VAL A 99 -11.59 10.98 -6.36
N LEU A 100 -12.85 11.40 -6.56
CA LEU A 100 -13.94 11.13 -5.61
C LEU A 100 -14.90 10.04 -6.10
N ASP A 101 -14.86 9.71 -7.38
CA ASP A 101 -15.70 8.67 -7.96
C ASP A 101 -14.93 7.35 -8.11
N PRO A 102 -15.51 6.19 -7.70
CA PRO A 102 -14.86 4.90 -7.87
C PRO A 102 -14.56 4.53 -9.32
N GLY A 103 -15.43 4.90 -10.28
CA GLY A 103 -15.21 4.68 -11.71
C GLY A 103 -14.03 5.47 -12.25
N ASP A 104 -13.86 6.73 -11.80
CA ASP A 104 -12.70 7.54 -12.14
C ASP A 104 -11.42 6.99 -11.50
N ALA A 105 -11.49 6.49 -10.27
CA ALA A 105 -10.39 5.82 -9.62
C ALA A 105 -9.97 4.56 -10.39
N HIS A 106 -10.94 3.77 -10.83
CA HIS A 106 -10.72 2.59 -11.68
C HIS A 106 -9.97 3.00 -12.95
N ARG A 107 -10.47 3.99 -13.67
CA ARG A 107 -9.84 4.50 -14.88
C ARG A 107 -8.38 4.91 -14.65
N VAL A 108 -8.12 5.77 -13.66
CA VAL A 108 -6.78 6.26 -13.33
C VAL A 108 -5.81 5.10 -13.00
N LEU A 109 -6.29 4.04 -12.37
CA LEU A 109 -5.47 2.91 -11.96
C LEU A 109 -5.27 1.89 -13.09
N HIS A 110 -6.29 1.63 -13.91
CA HIS A 110 -6.23 0.65 -14.99
C HIS A 110 -5.53 1.17 -16.25
N GLU A 111 -5.67 2.46 -16.55
CA GLU A 111 -4.90 3.11 -17.62
C GLU A 111 -3.48 3.53 -17.14
N THR A 112 -2.95 2.87 -16.12
CA THR A 112 -1.54 2.98 -15.69
C THR A 112 -0.71 1.93 -16.44
N PRO A 113 0.43 2.24 -17.03
CA PRO A 113 1.24 3.46 -16.81
C PRO A 113 0.98 4.62 -17.78
N ASP A 114 0.17 4.47 -18.80
CA ASP A 114 -0.11 5.48 -19.80
C ASP A 114 -1.62 5.60 -20.03
N PRO A 115 -2.21 6.81 -19.91
CA PRO A 115 -1.56 8.09 -19.65
C PRO A 115 -1.31 8.40 -18.14
N PHE A 116 -1.50 7.46 -17.22
CA PHE A 116 -1.36 7.72 -15.79
C PHE A 116 -0.10 7.04 -15.19
N SER A 117 1.01 7.78 -15.18
CA SER A 117 2.29 7.32 -14.61
C SER A 117 2.18 7.04 -13.10
N PRO A 118 2.66 5.87 -12.62
CA PRO A 118 2.69 5.58 -11.19
C PRO A 118 3.84 6.27 -10.45
N ALA A 119 4.71 6.99 -11.14
CA ALA A 119 5.95 7.56 -10.63
C ALA A 119 5.95 9.11 -10.61
N PRO A 120 4.98 9.78 -9.95
CA PRO A 120 5.03 11.23 -9.78
C PRO A 120 6.27 11.66 -8.97
N LEU A 121 6.61 12.94 -9.05
CA LEU A 121 7.80 13.51 -8.40
C LEU A 121 7.86 13.21 -6.90
N GLU A 122 6.74 13.25 -6.21
CA GLU A 122 6.59 12.98 -4.77
C GLU A 122 7.05 11.56 -4.43
N LYS A 123 6.62 10.57 -5.20
CA LYS A 123 7.05 9.18 -5.03
C LYS A 123 8.51 8.99 -5.38
N ARG A 124 8.96 9.53 -6.52
CA ARG A 124 10.37 9.43 -6.94
C ARG A 124 11.29 10.02 -5.86
N GLY A 125 10.95 11.20 -5.33
CA GLY A 125 11.71 11.84 -4.28
C GLY A 125 11.84 10.98 -3.02
N SER A 126 10.73 10.44 -2.56
CA SER A 126 10.67 9.64 -1.32
C SER A 126 11.31 8.27 -1.49
N LEU A 127 10.86 7.48 -2.46
CA LEU A 127 11.29 6.08 -2.59
C LEU A 127 12.73 5.93 -3.06
N ALA A 128 13.28 6.88 -3.84
CA ALA A 128 14.68 6.87 -4.25
C ALA A 128 15.68 6.98 -3.08
N GLN A 129 15.23 7.29 -1.86
CA GLN A 129 16.10 7.29 -0.68
C GLN A 129 16.62 5.88 -0.36
N PHE A 130 15.84 4.82 -0.62
CA PHE A 130 16.21 3.43 -0.31
C PHE A 130 16.09 2.47 -1.50
N GLN A 131 15.30 2.78 -2.54
CA GLN A 131 15.10 1.94 -3.72
C GLN A 131 15.21 2.74 -5.03
N PRO A 132 16.40 3.24 -5.39
CA PRO A 132 16.57 4.12 -6.55
C PRO A 132 16.21 3.44 -7.88
N HIS A 133 16.20 2.12 -7.94
CA HIS A 133 15.88 1.30 -9.10
C HIS A 133 14.55 0.54 -8.95
N GLY A 134 13.70 0.93 -8.01
CA GLY A 134 12.41 0.28 -7.77
C GLY A 134 11.39 0.49 -8.90
N VAL A 135 10.54 -0.50 -9.15
CA VAL A 135 9.50 -0.46 -10.20
C VAL A 135 8.59 0.77 -10.07
N LEU A 136 8.19 1.13 -8.84
CA LEU A 136 7.23 2.23 -8.59
C LEU A 136 7.73 3.63 -8.94
N ILE A 137 9.03 3.79 -9.16
CA ILE A 137 9.66 5.07 -9.52
C ILE A 137 10.32 5.04 -10.89
N SER A 138 10.12 3.96 -11.63
CA SER A 138 10.59 3.78 -13.00
C SER A 138 9.52 4.18 -14.01
N GLY A 139 9.94 4.57 -15.20
CA GLY A 139 9.07 4.91 -16.33
C GLY A 139 9.44 4.17 -17.60
N GLY A 140 8.55 4.22 -18.60
CA GLY A 140 8.76 3.64 -19.93
C GLY A 140 9.21 2.19 -19.92
N GLY A 141 10.03 1.78 -20.88
CA GLY A 141 10.51 0.40 -21.02
C GLY A 141 11.34 -0.12 -19.83
N GLU A 142 11.95 0.77 -19.03
CA GLU A 142 12.65 0.36 -17.81
C GLU A 142 11.68 -0.18 -16.76
N ARG A 143 10.52 0.48 -16.62
CA ARG A 143 9.45 0.01 -15.75
C ARG A 143 8.91 -1.34 -16.19
N THR A 144 8.66 -1.54 -17.47
CA THR A 144 8.14 -2.80 -18.02
C THR A 144 9.09 -3.95 -17.68
N ARG A 145 10.38 -3.82 -18.00
CA ARG A 145 11.38 -4.85 -17.70
C ARG A 145 11.50 -5.19 -16.21
N ARG A 146 11.48 -4.16 -15.35
CA ARG A 146 11.54 -4.37 -13.90
C ARG A 146 10.27 -5.01 -13.37
N ARG A 147 9.12 -4.65 -13.93
CA ARG A 147 7.82 -5.20 -13.53
C ARG A 147 7.71 -6.68 -13.88
N GLU A 148 8.07 -7.07 -15.10
CA GLU A 148 8.12 -8.45 -15.54
C GLU A 148 9.03 -9.30 -14.63
N PHE A 149 10.23 -8.82 -14.34
CA PHE A 149 11.13 -9.50 -13.43
C PHE A 149 10.55 -9.66 -12.02
N VAL A 150 9.92 -8.63 -11.49
CA VAL A 150 9.34 -8.66 -10.13
C VAL A 150 8.15 -9.61 -10.07
N GLU A 151 7.29 -9.62 -11.08
CA GLU A 151 6.13 -10.52 -11.16
C GLU A 151 6.55 -11.98 -11.26
N GLU A 152 7.60 -12.26 -12.02
CA GLU A 152 8.19 -13.60 -12.15
C GLU A 152 8.80 -14.07 -10.81
N VAL A 153 9.60 -13.24 -10.16
CA VAL A 153 10.20 -13.58 -8.85
C VAL A 153 9.15 -13.82 -7.78
N LEU A 154 8.10 -13.00 -7.75
CA LEU A 154 7.06 -13.07 -6.72
C LEU A 154 5.93 -14.04 -7.06
N GLU A 155 5.95 -14.63 -8.28
CA GLU A 155 4.88 -15.51 -8.77
C GLU A 155 3.50 -14.88 -8.56
N THR A 156 3.36 -13.64 -9.07
CA THR A 156 2.23 -12.77 -8.77
C THR A 156 0.85 -13.42 -8.92
N PRO A 157 0.57 -14.26 -9.98
CA PRO A 157 -0.73 -14.89 -10.13
C PRO A 157 -0.99 -16.03 -9.14
N GLU A 158 0.06 -16.61 -8.56
CA GLU A 158 -0.08 -17.82 -7.76
C GLU A 158 -0.60 -17.52 -6.35
N PRO A 159 -1.74 -18.11 -5.92
CA PRO A 159 -2.26 -17.95 -4.58
C PRO A 159 -1.26 -18.40 -3.50
N LEU A 160 -0.54 -19.47 -3.77
CA LEU A 160 0.56 -19.97 -2.93
C LEU A 160 1.86 -19.90 -3.74
N PRO A 161 2.78 -18.98 -3.40
CA PRO A 161 4.06 -18.88 -4.11
C PRO A 161 4.92 -20.13 -3.89
N GLY A 162 5.84 -20.43 -4.81
CA GLY A 162 6.72 -21.62 -4.73
C GLY A 162 7.59 -21.67 -3.48
N ILE A 163 7.76 -20.55 -2.78
CA ILE A 163 8.43 -20.50 -1.47
C ILE A 163 7.49 -20.77 -0.28
N ALA A 164 6.20 -21.09 -0.52
CA ALA A 164 5.19 -21.19 0.54
C ALA A 164 5.56 -22.22 1.62
N GLY A 165 6.23 -23.32 1.27
CA GLY A 165 6.72 -24.31 2.27
C GLY A 165 7.72 -23.72 3.25
N ARG A 166 8.75 -23.02 2.75
CA ARG A 166 9.70 -22.28 3.59
C ARG A 166 9.04 -21.17 4.37
N LEU A 167 8.17 -20.40 3.72
CA LEU A 167 7.43 -19.30 4.32
C LEU A 167 6.64 -19.79 5.54
N THR A 168 5.84 -20.87 5.38
CA THR A 168 5.04 -21.44 6.47
C THR A 168 5.93 -21.86 7.63
N ARG A 169 7.01 -22.61 7.37
CA ARG A 169 7.96 -23.03 8.40
C ARG A 169 8.56 -21.85 9.16
N VAL A 170 9.08 -20.86 8.44
CA VAL A 170 9.72 -19.67 9.05
C VAL A 170 8.72 -18.88 9.90
N VAL A 171 7.50 -18.68 9.38
CA VAL A 171 6.44 -17.96 10.12
C VAL A 171 6.07 -18.69 11.40
N ARG A 172 5.90 -20.01 11.36
CA ARG A 172 5.57 -20.80 12.56
C ARG A 172 6.68 -20.80 13.59
N GLU A 173 7.93 -21.01 13.19
CA GLU A 173 9.09 -20.96 14.09
C GLU A 173 9.21 -19.61 14.83
N GLU A 174 9.03 -18.48 14.12
CA GLU A 174 9.09 -17.16 14.75
C GLU A 174 7.82 -16.84 15.57
N ALA A 175 6.66 -17.39 15.17
CA ALA A 175 5.43 -17.31 15.96
C ALA A 175 5.54 -18.06 17.28
N GLU A 176 6.14 -19.27 17.31
CA GLU A 176 6.41 -20.02 18.53
C GLU A 176 7.28 -19.23 19.51
N VAL A 177 8.34 -18.59 19.02
CA VAL A 177 9.21 -17.74 19.85
C VAL A 177 8.44 -16.54 20.41
N LEU A 178 7.58 -15.92 19.58
CA LEU A 178 6.74 -14.79 20.00
C LEU A 178 5.73 -15.21 21.06
N LEU A 179 5.02 -16.34 20.83
CA LEU A 179 4.00 -16.87 21.73
C LEU A 179 4.58 -17.29 23.07
N ALA A 180 5.73 -17.98 23.08
CA ALA A 180 6.43 -18.33 24.32
C ALA A 180 6.83 -17.07 25.14
N GLY A 181 7.13 -15.95 24.48
CA GLY A 181 7.33 -14.65 25.13
C GLY A 181 6.03 -14.10 25.72
N ALA A 182 4.97 -14.10 24.92
CA ALA A 182 3.67 -13.58 25.30
C ALA A 182 3.01 -14.40 26.44
N GLU A 183 3.19 -15.72 26.47
CA GLU A 183 2.72 -16.57 27.56
C GLU A 183 3.41 -16.23 28.89
N ARG A 184 4.74 -16.05 28.88
CA ARG A 184 5.49 -15.66 30.08
C ARG A 184 5.12 -14.31 30.63
N SER A 185 4.85 -13.33 29.76
CA SER A 185 4.46 -11.97 30.16
C SER A 185 2.96 -11.80 30.39
N GLY A 186 2.13 -12.73 29.89
CA GLY A 186 0.68 -12.65 29.85
C GLY A 186 0.14 -11.64 28.85
N GLN A 187 0.99 -11.05 27.98
CA GLN A 187 0.60 -10.00 27.03
C GLN A 187 1.43 -10.05 25.74
N LEU A 188 0.83 -9.48 24.70
CA LEU A 188 1.47 -9.22 23.40
C LEU A 188 1.36 -7.74 23.09
N LEU A 189 2.50 -7.08 22.93
CA LEU A 189 2.62 -5.67 22.59
C LEU A 189 3.24 -5.50 21.20
N TRP A 190 3.12 -4.27 20.64
CA TRP A 190 3.68 -3.96 19.33
C TRP A 190 5.18 -4.22 19.22
N ASP A 191 5.98 -3.84 20.20
CA ASP A 191 7.45 -3.94 20.11
C ASP A 191 7.94 -5.39 20.04
N GLU A 192 7.32 -6.29 20.80
CA GLU A 192 7.63 -7.74 20.74
C GLU A 192 7.20 -8.33 19.40
N PHE A 193 6.00 -7.95 18.93
CA PHE A 193 5.50 -8.34 17.63
C PHE A 193 6.42 -7.83 16.51
N ASP A 194 6.76 -6.56 16.49
CA ASP A 194 7.60 -5.94 15.45
C ASP A 194 8.99 -6.60 15.37
N ALA A 195 9.59 -6.91 16.52
CA ALA A 195 10.85 -7.64 16.58
C ALA A 195 10.75 -9.03 15.95
N ALA A 196 9.70 -9.81 16.26
CA ALA A 196 9.45 -11.13 15.67
C ALA A 196 9.11 -11.02 14.17
N TRP A 197 8.29 -10.04 13.80
CA TRP A 197 7.92 -9.76 12.43
C TRP A 197 9.15 -9.49 11.55
N TRP A 198 10.07 -8.64 11.99
CA TRP A 198 11.27 -8.34 11.22
C TRP A 198 12.25 -9.53 11.14
N ARG A 199 12.30 -10.44 12.15
CA ARG A 199 13.04 -11.70 12.01
C ARG A 199 12.41 -12.58 10.93
N THR A 200 11.09 -12.75 10.95
CA THR A 200 10.32 -13.47 9.92
C THR A 200 10.58 -12.91 8.53
N VAL A 201 10.47 -11.61 8.35
CA VAL A 201 10.66 -10.93 7.05
C VAL A 201 12.07 -11.12 6.51
N ARG A 202 13.10 -10.93 7.36
CA ARG A 202 14.50 -11.14 6.95
C ARG A 202 14.75 -12.57 6.50
N ARG A 203 14.22 -13.56 7.22
CA ARG A 203 14.36 -14.98 6.88
C ARG A 203 13.66 -15.34 5.57
N ILE A 204 12.45 -14.87 5.35
CA ILE A 204 11.71 -15.11 4.10
C ILE A 204 12.42 -14.45 2.91
N VAL A 205 12.84 -13.20 3.06
CA VAL A 205 13.37 -12.41 1.95
C VAL A 205 14.84 -12.74 1.67
N LEU A 206 15.67 -12.89 2.70
CA LEU A 206 17.14 -12.95 2.56
C LEU A 206 17.74 -14.30 2.96
N GLY A 207 17.02 -15.12 3.74
CA GLY A 207 17.51 -16.38 4.27
C GLY A 207 17.71 -16.36 5.78
N ASP A 208 17.97 -17.55 6.38
CA ASP A 208 18.11 -17.71 7.84
C ASP A 208 19.34 -16.99 8.39
N ALA A 209 20.41 -16.85 7.59
CA ALA A 209 21.59 -16.05 7.95
C ALA A 209 21.26 -14.57 8.22
N ALA A 210 20.15 -14.06 7.67
CA ALA A 210 19.71 -12.69 7.90
C ALA A 210 18.82 -12.53 9.16
N ARG A 211 18.47 -13.61 9.84
CA ARG A 211 17.53 -13.62 10.98
C ARG A 211 17.84 -12.53 12.00
N ASP A 212 19.06 -12.44 12.43
CA ASP A 212 19.50 -11.53 13.49
C ASP A 212 20.25 -10.28 12.95
N ASP A 213 20.20 -10.03 11.64
CA ASP A 213 20.75 -8.83 11.02
C ASP A 213 19.88 -7.59 11.26
N THR A 214 19.85 -7.15 12.52
CA THR A 214 19.12 -5.94 12.93
C THR A 214 19.70 -4.67 12.30
N ALA A 215 20.99 -4.67 11.93
CA ALA A 215 21.64 -3.54 11.27
C ALA A 215 21.04 -3.27 9.88
N LEU A 216 20.63 -4.31 9.13
CA LEU A 216 19.95 -4.16 7.84
C LEU A 216 18.61 -3.43 8.02
N THR A 217 17.77 -3.87 8.96
CA THR A 217 16.47 -3.25 9.21
C THR A 217 16.60 -1.84 9.82
N ALA A 218 17.60 -1.60 10.65
CA ALA A 218 17.91 -0.27 11.17
C ALA A 218 18.33 0.70 10.06
N GLN A 219 19.19 0.25 9.12
CA GLN A 219 19.58 1.05 7.94
C GLN A 219 18.37 1.37 7.06
N LEU A 220 17.50 0.39 6.78
CA LEU A 220 16.26 0.60 6.04
C LEU A 220 15.35 1.60 6.77
N GLY A 221 15.14 1.44 8.07
CA GLY A 221 14.35 2.34 8.90
C GLY A 221 14.86 3.78 8.86
N ALA A 222 16.17 3.99 8.97
CA ALA A 222 16.78 5.31 8.87
C ALA A 222 16.62 5.96 7.47
N LEU A 223 16.71 5.16 6.39
CA LEU A 223 16.48 5.63 5.01
C LEU A 223 15.02 5.97 4.78
N ARG A 224 14.10 5.16 5.28
CA ARG A 224 12.64 5.39 5.20
C ARG A 224 12.23 6.63 6.01
N SER A 225 12.81 6.83 7.19
CA SER A 225 12.58 8.04 7.99
C SER A 225 13.05 9.30 7.25
N ALA A 226 14.19 9.24 6.56
CA ALA A 226 14.66 10.33 5.68
C ALA A 226 13.72 10.55 4.49
N ALA A 227 13.08 9.50 3.97
CA ALA A 227 12.13 9.57 2.87
C ALA A 227 10.86 10.37 3.21
N ASN A 228 10.43 10.39 4.47
CA ASN A 228 9.33 11.26 4.93
C ASN A 228 9.62 12.76 4.75
N TRP A 229 10.90 13.14 4.61
CA TRP A 229 11.38 14.52 4.45
C TRP A 229 12.07 14.75 3.11
N SER A 230 11.81 13.91 2.12
CA SER A 230 12.54 13.86 0.85
C SER A 230 12.54 15.16 0.05
N LEU A 231 11.52 16.01 0.24
CA LEU A 231 11.42 17.32 -0.41
C LEU A 231 12.28 18.41 0.27
N ALA A 232 12.74 18.18 1.51
CA ALA A 232 13.47 19.17 2.31
C ALA A 232 14.78 18.61 2.92
N GLY A 233 14.96 17.29 2.97
CA GLY A 233 16.08 16.63 3.62
C GLY A 233 17.19 16.17 2.66
N PRO A 234 18.42 16.04 3.16
CA PRO A 234 19.56 15.57 2.36
C PRO A 234 19.42 14.09 2.02
N ARG A 235 19.90 13.71 0.84
CA ARG A 235 19.99 12.32 0.43
C ARG A 235 21.11 11.58 1.18
N ARG A 236 20.78 10.55 1.93
CA ARG A 236 21.74 9.73 2.72
C ARG A 236 22.47 8.70 1.85
N ARG A 237 23.24 9.17 0.86
CA ARG A 237 23.86 8.32 -0.18
C ARG A 237 24.76 7.23 0.41
N ARG A 238 25.62 7.55 1.40
CA ARG A 238 26.53 6.56 2.03
C ARG A 238 25.75 5.47 2.76
N LEU A 239 24.73 5.83 3.53
CA LEU A 239 23.88 4.87 4.23
C LEU A 239 23.13 3.96 3.24
N ARG A 240 22.58 4.55 2.16
CA ARG A 240 21.92 3.78 1.10
C ARG A 240 22.89 2.81 0.41
N SER A 241 24.10 3.24 0.09
CA SER A 241 25.12 2.37 -0.53
C SER A 241 25.48 1.21 0.39
N ALA A 242 25.66 1.44 1.70
CA ALA A 242 25.91 0.39 2.68
C ALA A 242 24.76 -0.60 2.79
N PHE A 243 23.51 -0.10 2.86
CA PHE A 243 22.30 -0.92 2.87
C PHE A 243 22.19 -1.79 1.61
N LEU A 244 22.35 -1.21 0.42
CA LEU A 244 22.28 -1.94 -0.85
C LEU A 244 23.42 -2.95 -1.01
N ALA A 245 24.62 -2.65 -0.51
CA ALA A 245 25.73 -3.59 -0.51
C ALA A 245 25.40 -4.83 0.36
N ARG A 246 24.80 -4.60 1.53
CA ARG A 246 24.35 -5.69 2.42
C ARG A 246 23.25 -6.54 1.78
N VAL A 247 22.26 -5.94 1.12
CA VAL A 247 21.25 -6.69 0.36
C VAL A 247 21.90 -7.53 -0.76
N ARG A 248 22.87 -6.95 -1.50
CA ARG A 248 23.59 -7.67 -2.56
C ARG A 248 24.39 -8.84 -2.05
N SER A 249 24.96 -8.79 -0.85
CA SER A 249 25.70 -9.92 -0.27
C SER A 249 24.82 -11.15 -0.05
N TYR A 250 23.57 -10.95 0.39
CA TYR A 250 22.60 -12.05 0.53
C TYR A 250 22.17 -12.63 -0.82
N VAL A 251 22.07 -11.80 -1.87
CA VAL A 251 21.76 -12.29 -3.23
C VAL A 251 22.95 -13.00 -3.87
N ALA A 252 24.17 -12.61 -3.53
CA ALA A 252 25.39 -13.26 -4.04
C ALA A 252 25.62 -14.65 -3.41
N GLN A 253 25.13 -14.87 -2.18
CA GLN A 253 25.18 -16.14 -1.46
C GLN A 253 23.78 -16.52 -0.96
N PRO A 254 22.86 -16.84 -1.86
CA PRO A 254 21.45 -16.98 -1.52
C PRO A 254 21.18 -18.32 -0.84
N GLU A 255 20.38 -18.30 0.20
CA GLU A 255 19.92 -19.53 0.83
C GLU A 255 18.73 -20.17 0.09
N PRO A 256 18.67 -21.51 -0.01
CA PRO A 256 17.60 -22.22 -0.70
C PRO A 256 16.19 -21.86 -0.18
N GLY A 257 15.27 -21.62 -1.09
CA GLY A 257 13.87 -21.27 -0.82
C GLY A 257 13.63 -19.84 -0.34
N SER A 258 14.68 -18.98 -0.26
CA SER A 258 14.51 -17.56 0.02
C SER A 258 14.13 -16.76 -1.23
N LEU A 259 13.55 -15.55 -1.06
CA LEU A 259 13.36 -14.65 -2.20
C LEU A 259 14.70 -14.19 -2.81
N ALA A 260 15.76 -14.10 -2.02
CA ALA A 260 17.11 -13.83 -2.53
C ALA A 260 17.60 -14.90 -3.51
N GLU A 261 17.29 -16.18 -3.26
CA GLU A 261 17.58 -17.26 -4.22
C GLU A 261 16.77 -17.08 -5.51
N ARG A 262 15.49 -16.79 -5.42
CA ARG A 262 14.67 -16.54 -6.60
C ARG A 262 15.20 -15.36 -7.42
N VAL A 263 15.58 -14.26 -6.75
CA VAL A 263 16.23 -13.10 -7.38
C VAL A 263 17.51 -13.49 -8.11
N ALA A 264 18.34 -14.35 -7.50
CA ALA A 264 19.59 -14.79 -8.09
C ALA A 264 19.38 -15.71 -9.32
N ARG A 265 18.35 -16.56 -9.27
CA ARG A 265 18.08 -17.59 -10.30
C ARG A 265 17.18 -17.11 -11.44
N THR A 266 16.23 -16.22 -11.17
CA THR A 266 15.27 -15.76 -12.19
C THR A 266 15.99 -14.99 -13.27
N PRO A 267 15.84 -15.34 -14.56
CA PRO A 267 16.34 -14.55 -15.66
C PRO A 267 15.80 -13.13 -15.61
N ALA A 268 16.63 -12.16 -15.91
CA ALA A 268 16.21 -10.76 -15.91
C ALA A 268 16.57 -10.09 -17.24
N PRO A 269 15.69 -9.25 -17.79
CA PRO A 269 16.00 -8.45 -18.96
C PRO A 269 17.27 -7.60 -18.73
N ALA A 270 18.03 -7.35 -19.80
CA ALA A 270 19.28 -6.61 -19.73
C ALA A 270 19.11 -5.23 -19.05
N GLY A 271 20.01 -4.87 -18.16
CA GLY A 271 19.99 -3.62 -17.40
C GLY A 271 19.08 -3.62 -16.15
N THR A 272 18.44 -4.75 -15.81
CA THR A 272 17.64 -4.86 -14.59
C THR A 272 18.57 -5.05 -13.37
N ASP A 273 18.53 -4.13 -12.41
CA ASP A 273 19.16 -4.31 -11.09
C ASP A 273 18.30 -5.26 -10.25
N ARG A 274 18.61 -6.57 -10.30
CA ARG A 274 17.86 -7.63 -9.63
C ARG A 274 17.77 -7.39 -8.12
N ALA A 275 18.90 -7.27 -7.45
CA ALA A 275 18.98 -7.05 -6.01
C ALA A 275 18.37 -5.71 -5.59
N GLY A 276 18.37 -4.72 -6.48
CA GLY A 276 17.76 -3.41 -6.29
C GLY A 276 16.22 -3.41 -6.18
N GLN A 277 15.54 -4.56 -6.41
CA GLN A 277 14.10 -4.71 -6.19
C GLN A 277 13.77 -5.12 -4.75
N ILE A 278 14.66 -5.82 -4.05
CA ILE A 278 14.46 -6.31 -2.67
C ILE A 278 14.12 -5.20 -1.66
N PRO A 279 14.74 -4.00 -1.70
CA PRO A 279 14.39 -2.92 -0.78
C PRO A 279 12.90 -2.55 -0.76
N HIS A 280 12.21 -2.70 -1.91
CA HIS A 280 10.78 -2.46 -1.99
C HIS A 280 9.98 -3.53 -1.24
N TRP A 281 10.37 -4.79 -1.33
CA TRP A 281 9.71 -5.89 -0.65
C TRP A 281 9.88 -5.79 0.87
N LEU A 282 11.10 -5.52 1.33
CA LEU A 282 11.36 -5.23 2.75
C LEU A 282 10.51 -4.05 3.25
N PHE A 283 10.36 -3.00 2.43
CA PHE A 283 9.49 -1.86 2.75
C PHE A 283 8.01 -2.26 2.82
N ALA A 284 7.54 -3.09 1.88
CA ALA A 284 6.13 -3.50 1.81
C ALA A 284 5.69 -4.32 3.03
N TYR A 285 6.60 -5.13 3.59
CA TYR A 285 6.31 -5.91 4.79
C TYR A 285 6.04 -5.08 6.06
N ASP A 286 6.48 -3.83 6.13
CA ASP A 286 6.10 -2.91 7.22
C ASP A 286 4.58 -2.69 7.25
N ALA A 287 3.98 -2.44 6.09
CA ALA A 287 2.54 -2.29 5.95
C ALA A 287 1.78 -3.59 6.33
N ALA A 288 2.35 -4.75 6.00
CA ALA A 288 1.78 -6.04 6.32
C ALA A 288 1.79 -6.33 7.83
N GLY A 289 2.85 -5.96 8.55
CA GLY A 289 2.91 -6.06 10.01
C GLY A 289 1.83 -5.21 10.71
N MET A 290 1.65 -3.97 10.25
CA MET A 290 0.56 -3.11 10.74
C MET A 290 -0.82 -3.75 10.52
N ALA A 291 -1.06 -4.29 9.32
CA ALA A 291 -2.32 -4.95 8.98
C ALA A 291 -2.56 -6.20 9.83
N THR A 292 -1.51 -6.98 10.11
CA THR A 292 -1.59 -8.19 10.95
C THR A 292 -2.06 -7.86 12.38
N MET A 293 -1.43 -6.87 13.03
CA MET A 293 -1.81 -6.48 14.40
C MET A 293 -3.23 -5.91 14.46
N ARG A 294 -3.64 -5.16 13.46
CA ARG A 294 -5.03 -4.65 13.36
C ARG A 294 -6.03 -5.77 13.09
N ALA A 295 -5.68 -6.75 12.24
CA ALA A 295 -6.51 -7.94 12.02
C ALA A 295 -6.65 -8.76 13.32
N LEU A 296 -5.58 -8.93 14.09
CA LEU A 296 -5.64 -9.58 15.39
C LEU A 296 -6.55 -8.81 16.37
N ALA A 297 -6.50 -7.47 16.36
CA ALA A 297 -7.33 -6.64 17.22
C ALA A 297 -8.84 -6.80 16.93
N VAL A 298 -9.24 -6.85 15.66
CA VAL A 298 -10.64 -7.12 15.33
C VAL A 298 -11.04 -8.56 15.61
N LEU A 299 -10.18 -9.54 15.40
CA LEU A 299 -10.45 -10.93 15.81
C LEU A 299 -10.63 -11.03 17.33
N ALA A 300 -9.77 -10.38 18.14
CA ALA A 300 -9.88 -10.36 19.59
C ALA A 300 -11.19 -9.73 20.11
N THR A 301 -11.84 -8.88 19.32
CA THR A 301 -13.07 -8.18 19.70
C THR A 301 -14.33 -8.70 19.01
N HIS A 302 -14.21 -9.65 18.09
CA HIS A 302 -15.31 -10.22 17.31
C HIS A 302 -15.37 -11.75 17.47
N PRO A 303 -15.95 -12.29 18.55
CA PRO A 303 -15.88 -13.72 18.92
C PRO A 303 -16.32 -14.69 17.81
N ARG A 304 -17.35 -14.30 17.03
CA ARG A 304 -17.82 -15.09 15.88
C ARG A 304 -16.70 -15.31 14.84
N TRP A 305 -15.97 -14.27 14.53
CA TRP A 305 -14.90 -14.34 13.54
C TRP A 305 -13.65 -15.02 14.12
N ALA A 306 -13.36 -14.81 15.41
CA ALA A 306 -12.29 -15.50 16.10
C ALA A 306 -12.50 -17.03 16.11
N ALA A 307 -13.73 -17.50 16.37
CA ALA A 307 -14.06 -18.91 16.32
C ALA A 307 -13.86 -19.52 14.92
N ARG A 308 -14.37 -18.87 13.87
CA ARG A 308 -14.18 -19.31 12.48
C ARG A 308 -12.74 -19.26 12.01
N ALA A 309 -11.99 -18.23 12.42
CA ALA A 309 -10.57 -18.10 12.10
C ALA A 309 -9.76 -19.24 12.74
N ARG A 310 -10.12 -19.65 13.97
CA ARG A 310 -9.51 -20.80 14.64
C ARG A 310 -9.88 -22.11 13.96
N GLU A 311 -11.14 -22.31 13.60
CA GLU A 311 -11.59 -23.47 12.85
C GLU A 311 -10.79 -23.62 11.54
N GLU A 312 -10.61 -22.54 10.78
CA GLU A 312 -9.77 -22.56 9.58
C GLU A 312 -8.28 -22.83 9.90
N ALA A 313 -7.75 -22.25 10.97
CA ALA A 313 -6.36 -22.45 11.39
C ALA A 313 -6.06 -23.90 11.76
N THR A 314 -6.97 -24.56 12.48
CA THR A 314 -6.82 -25.96 12.95
C THR A 314 -7.19 -27.00 11.90
N ALA A 315 -7.86 -26.62 10.80
CA ALA A 315 -8.19 -27.55 9.73
C ALA A 315 -6.94 -27.97 8.94
N GLY A 316 -6.81 -29.25 8.62
CA GLY A 316 -5.74 -29.79 7.78
C GLY A 316 -4.40 -30.03 8.48
N VAL A 317 -3.31 -30.15 7.69
CA VAL A 317 -1.97 -30.45 8.21
C VAL A 317 -1.31 -29.17 8.71
N PRO A 318 -0.83 -29.10 9.96
CA PRO A 318 -0.33 -27.88 10.59
C PRO A 318 0.75 -27.13 9.81
N ASP A 319 1.77 -27.83 9.32
CA ASP A 319 2.94 -27.20 8.66
C ASP A 319 2.85 -27.18 7.13
N ALA A 320 1.71 -27.59 6.56
CA ALA A 320 1.50 -27.52 5.12
C ALA A 320 1.10 -26.09 4.71
N PRO A 321 1.61 -25.57 3.58
CA PRO A 321 1.15 -24.33 3.01
C PRO A 321 -0.35 -24.41 2.67
N ARG A 322 -1.11 -23.39 3.06
CA ARG A 322 -2.57 -23.30 2.83
C ARG A 322 -2.98 -21.90 2.45
N GLU A 323 -4.03 -21.77 1.67
CA GLU A 323 -4.52 -20.44 1.26
C GLU A 323 -5.16 -19.66 2.40
N LEU A 324 -5.85 -20.33 3.34
CA LEU A 324 -6.49 -19.71 4.50
C LEU A 324 -7.41 -18.54 4.10
N PRO A 325 -8.48 -18.79 3.33
CA PRO A 325 -9.28 -17.73 2.70
C PRO A 325 -9.93 -16.78 3.70
N LEU A 326 -10.40 -17.25 4.85
CA LEU A 326 -10.97 -16.37 5.87
C LEU A 326 -9.90 -15.48 6.52
N LEU A 327 -8.75 -16.03 6.87
CA LEU A 327 -7.65 -15.27 7.47
C LEU A 327 -7.04 -14.27 6.48
N ARG A 328 -6.96 -14.63 5.19
CA ARG A 328 -6.67 -13.65 4.11
C ARG A 328 -7.74 -12.56 4.06
N GLY A 329 -9.02 -12.94 4.16
CA GLY A 329 -10.12 -12.00 4.25
C GLY A 329 -10.02 -11.05 5.44
N CYS A 330 -9.58 -11.54 6.60
CA CYS A 330 -9.31 -10.69 7.78
C CYS A 330 -8.18 -9.68 7.53
N ALA A 331 -7.11 -10.11 6.84
CA ALA A 331 -6.02 -9.21 6.45
C ALA A 331 -6.48 -8.12 5.47
N LEU A 332 -7.20 -8.51 4.42
CA LEU A 332 -7.77 -7.60 3.42
C LEU A 332 -8.71 -6.58 4.06
N GLU A 333 -9.56 -7.04 4.97
CA GLU A 333 -10.51 -6.22 5.68
C GLU A 333 -9.84 -5.22 6.63
N SER A 334 -8.75 -5.64 7.27
CA SER A 334 -7.92 -4.74 8.07
C SER A 334 -7.34 -3.61 7.21
N VAL A 335 -6.87 -3.91 5.99
CA VAL A 335 -6.35 -2.89 5.07
C VAL A 335 -7.47 -2.01 4.51
N ARG A 336 -8.67 -2.56 4.27
CA ARG A 336 -9.83 -1.77 3.87
C ARG A 336 -10.22 -0.76 4.94
N LEU A 337 -10.35 -1.21 6.18
CA LEU A 337 -10.74 -0.37 7.31
C LEU A 337 -9.69 0.68 7.66
N TRP A 338 -8.41 0.30 7.62
CA TRP A 338 -7.28 1.17 7.98
C TRP A 338 -6.18 1.10 6.92
N PRO A 339 -6.35 1.77 5.78
CA PRO A 339 -5.42 1.71 4.66
C PRO A 339 -4.00 2.08 5.07
N THR A 340 -3.07 1.18 4.79
CA THR A 340 -1.65 1.43 5.01
C THR A 340 -1.08 2.42 3.99
N THR A 341 -1.74 2.53 2.82
CA THR A 341 -1.47 3.53 1.79
C THR A 341 -2.70 4.43 1.64
N PRO A 342 -2.86 5.47 2.49
CA PRO A 342 -4.07 6.29 2.49
C PRO A 342 -4.20 7.21 1.27
N LEU A 343 -3.14 7.37 0.48
CA LEU A 343 -3.13 8.22 -0.70
C LEU A 343 -2.40 7.53 -1.86
N ILE A 344 -3.13 7.14 -2.91
CA ILE A 344 -2.56 6.63 -4.14
C ILE A 344 -2.41 7.77 -5.13
N LEU A 345 -1.21 7.96 -5.68
CA LEU A 345 -0.90 9.04 -6.62
C LEU A 345 -0.58 8.48 -8.01
N ARG A 346 -1.11 9.15 -9.04
CA ARG A 346 -0.75 8.96 -10.45
C ARG A 346 -0.55 10.33 -11.11
N GLU A 347 0.36 10.45 -12.07
CA GLU A 347 0.61 11.68 -12.79
C GLU A 347 0.28 11.49 -14.27
N SER A 348 -0.58 12.35 -14.84
CA SER A 348 -0.90 12.23 -16.26
C SER A 348 0.28 12.62 -17.14
N THR A 349 0.57 11.81 -18.15
CA THR A 349 1.62 12.04 -19.16
C THR A 349 1.10 12.83 -20.37
N ALA A 350 -0.22 12.90 -20.51
CA ALA A 350 -0.93 13.62 -21.57
C ALA A 350 -2.13 14.38 -20.99
N ARG A 351 -2.76 15.22 -21.79
CA ARG A 351 -4.06 15.83 -21.48
C ARG A 351 -5.10 14.71 -21.35
N THR A 352 -5.95 14.81 -20.34
CA THR A 352 -7.01 13.83 -20.07
C THR A 352 -8.38 14.47 -20.11
N SER A 353 -9.35 13.77 -20.70
CA SER A 353 -10.75 14.25 -20.81
C SER A 353 -11.62 13.54 -19.80
N TRP A 354 -12.49 14.29 -19.13
CA TRP A 354 -13.39 13.83 -18.07
C TRP A 354 -14.80 14.34 -18.34
N LYS A 355 -15.78 13.77 -17.64
CA LYS A 355 -17.13 14.33 -17.71
C LYS A 355 -17.11 15.77 -17.16
N GLY A 356 -17.39 16.73 -18.02
CA GLY A 356 -17.41 18.15 -17.65
C GLY A 356 -16.12 18.94 -17.92
N GLY A 357 -15.09 18.35 -18.55
CA GLY A 357 -13.93 19.11 -18.97
C GLY A 357 -12.64 18.31 -19.14
N THR A 358 -11.51 19.01 -19.26
CA THR A 358 -10.19 18.40 -19.46
C THR A 358 -9.20 18.84 -18.40
N LEU A 359 -8.18 18.00 -18.16
CA LEU A 359 -7.04 18.29 -17.29
C LEU A 359 -5.72 18.21 -18.09
N PRO A 360 -4.76 19.11 -17.84
CA PRO A 360 -3.50 19.14 -18.57
C PRO A 360 -2.61 17.96 -18.20
N ALA A 361 -1.62 17.66 -19.06
CA ALA A 361 -0.51 16.77 -18.72
C ALA A 361 0.23 17.28 -17.47
N GLY A 362 0.77 16.36 -16.66
CA GLY A 362 1.44 16.70 -15.41
C GLY A 362 0.51 16.89 -14.21
N THR A 363 -0.82 16.70 -14.40
CA THR A 363 -1.77 16.68 -13.27
C THR A 363 -1.56 15.44 -12.42
N VAL A 364 -1.45 15.62 -11.10
CA VAL A 364 -1.33 14.53 -10.14
C VAL A 364 -2.71 14.14 -9.60
N PHE A 365 -3.20 12.98 -9.99
CA PHE A 365 -4.45 12.40 -9.51
C PHE A 365 -4.22 11.79 -8.13
N ALA A 366 -5.02 12.22 -7.16
CA ALA A 366 -4.95 11.80 -5.77
C ALA A 366 -6.20 11.00 -5.39
N VAL A 367 -6.01 9.70 -5.17
CA VAL A 367 -7.05 8.76 -4.72
C VAL A 367 -6.92 8.59 -3.22
N TYR A 368 -7.88 9.13 -2.45
CA TYR A 368 -7.89 9.06 -0.98
C TYR A 368 -8.63 7.78 -0.54
N THR A 369 -7.87 6.71 -0.27
CA THR A 369 -8.41 5.37 0.00
C THR A 369 -9.26 5.28 1.26
N PRO A 370 -9.02 6.03 2.38
CA PRO A 370 -9.92 5.99 3.53
C PRO A 370 -11.36 6.38 3.21
N TYR A 371 -11.55 7.29 2.26
CA TYR A 371 -12.85 7.67 1.75
C TYR A 371 -13.42 6.62 0.80
N LEU A 372 -12.66 6.21 -0.25
CA LEU A 372 -13.18 5.27 -1.23
C LEU A 372 -13.58 3.93 -0.62
N HIS A 373 -12.79 3.39 0.30
CA HIS A 373 -13.10 2.13 0.99
C HIS A 373 -14.39 2.21 1.84
N ARG A 374 -14.94 3.41 2.04
CA ARG A 374 -16.18 3.70 2.77
C ARG A 374 -17.23 4.41 1.93
N ALA A 375 -16.95 4.67 0.65
CA ALA A 375 -17.90 5.21 -0.29
C ALA A 375 -18.81 4.10 -0.83
N GLU A 376 -20.00 4.46 -1.32
CA GLU A 376 -20.79 3.55 -2.12
C GLU A 376 -20.04 3.15 -3.40
N PRO A 377 -20.07 1.89 -3.82
CA PRO A 377 -20.86 0.76 -3.32
C PRO A 377 -20.16 -0.09 -2.23
N ALA A 378 -19.22 0.44 -1.47
CA ALA A 378 -18.61 -0.28 -0.34
C ALA A 378 -19.56 -0.45 0.86
N ALA A 379 -20.63 0.37 0.97
CA ALA A 379 -21.76 0.07 1.82
C ALA A 379 -22.39 -1.31 1.43
N PRO A 380 -22.85 -2.11 2.35
CA PRO A 380 -23.24 -1.83 3.73
C PRO A 380 -22.14 -2.05 4.79
N TYR A 381 -20.90 -2.29 4.41
CA TYR A 381 -19.84 -2.68 5.35
C TYR A 381 -18.94 -1.51 5.77
N GLU A 382 -19.35 -0.27 5.57
CA GLU A 382 -18.56 0.95 5.73
C GLU A 382 -17.64 0.92 6.97
N ASP A 383 -18.23 0.90 8.16
CA ASP A 383 -17.52 0.86 9.44
C ASP A 383 -17.78 -0.47 10.19
N THR A 384 -17.87 -1.57 9.45
CA THR A 384 -18.10 -2.91 9.99
C THR A 384 -16.96 -3.84 9.59
N PHE A 385 -16.53 -4.72 10.49
CA PHE A 385 -15.58 -5.79 10.14
C PHE A 385 -16.32 -6.96 9.48
N ALA A 386 -16.11 -7.13 8.18
CA ALA A 386 -16.84 -8.06 7.33
C ALA A 386 -15.89 -8.90 6.44
N PRO A 387 -15.03 -9.77 7.02
CA PRO A 387 -14.03 -10.53 6.26
C PRO A 387 -14.64 -11.48 5.23
N GLN A 388 -15.90 -11.89 5.41
CA GLN A 388 -16.60 -12.75 4.46
C GLN A 388 -16.75 -12.12 3.06
N GLN A 389 -16.73 -10.79 2.95
CA GLN A 389 -16.83 -10.14 1.65
C GLN A 389 -15.63 -10.46 0.71
N TRP A 390 -14.54 -10.97 1.27
CA TRP A 390 -13.33 -11.32 0.53
C TRP A 390 -13.23 -12.82 0.21
N THR A 391 -14.20 -13.64 0.67
CA THR A 391 -14.19 -15.09 0.47
C THR A 391 -15.18 -15.52 -0.61
N GLU A 392 -14.88 -16.61 -1.31
CA GLU A 392 -15.74 -17.27 -2.30
C GLU A 392 -16.26 -16.31 -3.40
N GLU A 393 -17.55 -16.42 -3.74
CA GLU A 393 -18.20 -15.61 -4.78
C GLU A 393 -18.22 -14.12 -4.45
N THR A 394 -18.49 -13.79 -3.19
CA THR A 394 -18.44 -12.39 -2.72
C THR A 394 -17.05 -11.80 -2.85
N GLY A 395 -16.00 -12.61 -2.73
CA GLY A 395 -14.61 -12.19 -2.94
C GLY A 395 -14.32 -11.73 -4.37
N ARG A 396 -14.91 -12.36 -5.37
CA ARG A 396 -14.81 -11.88 -6.76
C ARG A 396 -15.48 -10.52 -6.94
N GLN A 397 -16.65 -10.31 -6.34
CA GLN A 397 -17.35 -9.02 -6.38
C GLN A 397 -16.57 -7.94 -5.64
N ALA A 398 -16.00 -8.23 -4.46
CA ALA A 398 -15.17 -7.29 -3.73
C ALA A 398 -13.91 -6.88 -4.52
N ARG A 399 -13.26 -7.83 -5.18
CA ARG A 399 -12.06 -7.56 -6.02
C ARG A 399 -12.39 -6.77 -7.29
N SER A 400 -13.60 -6.90 -7.82
CA SER A 400 -14.07 -6.12 -8.97
C SER A 400 -14.66 -4.76 -8.58
N ASN A 401 -14.87 -4.50 -7.28
CA ASN A 401 -15.39 -3.23 -6.80
C ASN A 401 -14.32 -2.13 -6.88
N PRO A 402 -14.50 -1.11 -7.74
CA PRO A 402 -13.50 -0.06 -7.94
C PRO A 402 -13.25 0.84 -6.73
N ALA A 403 -14.11 0.78 -5.71
CA ALA A 403 -13.91 1.48 -4.44
C ALA A 403 -12.96 0.74 -3.49
N LEU A 404 -12.76 -0.57 -3.67
CA LEU A 404 -11.97 -1.41 -2.78
C LEU A 404 -10.54 -1.62 -3.34
N LEU A 405 -9.58 -0.94 -2.77
CA LEU A 405 -8.20 -0.85 -3.27
C LEU A 405 -7.14 -1.29 -2.23
N PRO A 406 -7.30 -2.43 -1.53
CA PRO A 406 -6.37 -2.80 -0.45
C PRO A 406 -4.93 -2.97 -0.95
N PHE A 407 -4.74 -3.43 -2.19
CA PHE A 407 -3.44 -3.60 -2.85
C PHE A 407 -3.31 -2.73 -4.11
N SER A 408 -4.08 -1.63 -4.23
CA SER A 408 -4.22 -0.85 -5.46
C SER A 408 -4.84 -1.72 -6.57
N SER A 409 -4.80 -1.28 -7.82
CA SER A 409 -5.26 -2.07 -8.97
C SER A 409 -4.59 -1.66 -10.26
N GLY A 410 -4.93 -2.34 -11.36
CA GLY A 410 -4.43 -2.06 -12.71
C GLY A 410 -2.93 -2.29 -12.85
N GLY A 411 -2.32 -1.64 -13.84
CA GLY A 411 -0.92 -1.84 -14.21
C GLY A 411 0.12 -1.50 -13.13
N ALA A 412 -0.29 -0.91 -12.01
CA ALA A 412 0.56 -0.71 -10.83
C ALA A 412 -0.09 -1.26 -9.54
N GLY A 413 -0.91 -2.28 -9.65
CA GLY A 413 -1.34 -3.13 -8.55
C GLY A 413 -0.16 -3.82 -7.88
N CYS A 414 -0.33 -4.25 -6.65
CA CYS A 414 0.74 -4.87 -5.86
C CYS A 414 1.13 -6.25 -6.44
N PRO A 415 2.37 -6.46 -6.91
CA PRO A 415 2.79 -7.76 -7.41
C PRO A 415 3.03 -8.80 -6.30
N GLY A 416 3.17 -8.37 -5.06
CA GLY A 416 3.40 -9.22 -3.90
C GLY A 416 2.15 -9.49 -3.06
N GLU A 417 0.95 -9.24 -3.58
CA GLU A 417 -0.31 -9.43 -2.84
C GLU A 417 -0.40 -10.85 -2.26
N ASN A 418 -0.26 -11.87 -3.09
CA ASN A 418 -0.38 -13.27 -2.66
C ASN A 418 0.71 -13.69 -1.66
N LEU A 419 1.95 -13.23 -1.86
CA LEU A 419 3.04 -13.47 -0.93
C LEU A 419 2.76 -12.86 0.45
N VAL A 420 2.31 -11.60 0.48
CA VAL A 420 1.97 -10.90 1.72
C VAL A 420 0.77 -11.55 2.40
N LEU A 421 -0.28 -11.86 1.65
CA LEU A 421 -1.46 -12.53 2.20
C LEU A 421 -1.13 -13.91 2.75
N SER A 422 -0.26 -14.70 2.09
CA SER A 422 0.24 -15.96 2.61
C SER A 422 1.01 -15.79 3.91
N THR A 423 1.89 -14.79 3.98
CA THR A 423 2.67 -14.50 5.21
C THR A 423 1.75 -14.11 6.38
N VAL A 424 0.85 -13.17 6.15
CA VAL A 424 -0.05 -12.62 7.17
C VAL A 424 -1.06 -13.67 7.63
N SER A 425 -1.70 -14.41 6.70
CA SER A 425 -2.69 -15.43 7.07
C SER A 425 -2.06 -16.60 7.82
N THR A 426 -0.85 -17.03 7.42
CA THR A 426 -0.11 -18.07 8.16
C THR A 426 0.25 -17.62 9.57
N LEU A 427 0.70 -16.37 9.75
CA LEU A 427 0.99 -15.83 11.08
C LEU A 427 -0.27 -15.71 11.93
N LEU A 428 -1.35 -15.16 11.38
CA LEU A 428 -2.63 -15.09 12.09
C LEU A 428 -3.12 -16.50 12.49
N ALA A 429 -2.99 -17.51 11.62
CA ALA A 429 -3.32 -18.89 11.94
C ALA A 429 -2.52 -19.37 13.14
N ALA A 430 -1.18 -19.24 13.11
CA ALA A 430 -0.32 -19.65 14.20
C ALA A 430 -0.66 -18.94 15.53
N LEU A 431 -1.04 -17.67 15.48
CA LEU A 431 -1.43 -16.90 16.66
C LEU A 431 -2.76 -17.38 17.26
N VAL A 432 -3.79 -17.66 16.42
CA VAL A 432 -5.14 -17.97 16.93
C VAL A 432 -5.40 -19.45 17.15
N GLU A 433 -4.53 -20.32 16.68
CA GLU A 433 -4.69 -21.79 16.73
C GLU A 433 -4.83 -22.31 18.16
N GLN A 434 -3.94 -21.89 19.06
CA GLN A 434 -3.86 -22.37 20.43
C GLN A 434 -4.01 -21.28 21.50
N HIS A 435 -4.30 -20.05 21.10
CA HIS A 435 -4.38 -18.91 22.02
C HIS A 435 -5.64 -18.08 21.84
N GLN A 436 -6.10 -17.56 22.96
CA GLN A 436 -7.15 -16.55 23.02
C GLN A 436 -6.56 -15.18 23.34
N TYR A 437 -7.06 -14.19 22.64
CA TYR A 437 -6.64 -12.79 22.80
C TYR A 437 -7.78 -11.95 23.35
N THR A 438 -7.48 -11.13 24.35
CA THR A 438 -8.37 -10.06 24.82
C THR A 438 -7.68 -8.73 24.58
N LEU A 439 -8.29 -7.86 23.78
CA LEU A 439 -7.76 -6.52 23.53
C LEU A 439 -7.82 -5.69 24.82
N ALA A 440 -6.66 -5.36 25.38
CA ALA A 440 -6.53 -4.58 26.63
C ALA A 440 -6.53 -3.08 26.39
N SER A 441 -6.20 -2.66 25.16
CA SER A 441 -6.26 -1.28 24.68
C SER A 441 -7.55 -1.04 23.87
N HIS A 442 -7.83 0.21 23.49
CA HIS A 442 -8.88 0.58 22.54
C HIS A 442 -10.29 0.06 22.90
N PRO A 443 -10.88 0.43 24.05
CA PRO A 443 -12.16 -0.10 24.53
C PRO A 443 -13.36 0.24 23.62
N ARG A 444 -13.16 1.15 22.65
CA ARG A 444 -14.17 1.49 21.63
C ARG A 444 -14.22 0.45 20.50
N LEU A 445 -13.16 -0.33 20.28
CA LEU A 445 -13.16 -1.39 19.28
C LEU A 445 -13.89 -2.62 19.87
N ARG A 446 -15.12 -2.83 19.44
CA ARG A 446 -15.99 -3.93 19.90
C ARG A 446 -17.01 -4.31 18.82
N ALA A 447 -17.43 -5.57 18.79
CA ALA A 447 -18.33 -6.09 17.78
C ALA A 447 -19.70 -5.38 17.72
N SER A 448 -20.14 -4.76 18.82
CA SER A 448 -21.44 -4.07 18.92
C SER A 448 -21.41 -2.60 18.50
N ALA A 449 -20.30 -2.09 18.00
CA ALA A 449 -20.14 -0.68 17.62
C ALA A 449 -19.42 -0.56 16.27
N PRO A 450 -19.67 0.52 15.52
CA PRO A 450 -18.88 0.85 14.35
C PRO A 450 -17.38 0.88 14.68
N VAL A 451 -16.54 0.33 13.78
CA VAL A 451 -15.09 0.38 13.97
C VAL A 451 -14.58 1.81 13.83
N PRO A 452 -13.56 2.22 14.60
CA PRO A 452 -13.00 3.56 14.50
C PRO A 452 -12.34 3.77 13.12
N THR A 453 -12.38 5.01 12.62
CA THR A 453 -11.74 5.36 11.33
C THR A 453 -10.22 5.30 11.37
N THR A 454 -9.63 5.41 12.56
CA THR A 454 -8.19 5.23 12.80
C THR A 454 -7.99 4.21 13.91
N LEU A 455 -7.02 3.32 13.74
CA LEU A 455 -6.57 2.39 14.78
C LEU A 455 -5.04 2.46 14.86
N ASP A 456 -4.54 3.00 15.97
CA ASP A 456 -3.10 3.15 16.22
C ASP A 456 -2.49 1.80 16.61
N HIS A 457 -1.82 1.15 15.66
CA HIS A 457 -1.21 -0.16 15.86
C HIS A 457 -0.07 -0.17 16.88
N PHE A 458 0.61 0.97 17.11
CA PHE A 458 1.69 1.07 18.10
C PHE A 458 1.21 0.91 19.53
N SER A 459 -0.05 1.25 19.81
CA SER A 459 -0.65 1.20 21.14
C SER A 459 -1.53 -0.04 21.37
N LEU A 460 -1.59 -0.97 20.38
CA LEU A 460 -2.29 -2.23 20.56
C LEU A 460 -1.61 -3.09 21.63
N ALA A 461 -2.39 -3.53 22.61
CA ALA A 461 -1.98 -4.41 23.67
C ALA A 461 -3.02 -5.51 23.87
N PHE A 462 -2.57 -6.75 23.92
CA PHE A 462 -3.41 -7.92 24.11
C PHE A 462 -3.02 -8.65 25.39
N ARG A 463 -4.01 -9.15 26.13
CA ARG A 463 -3.81 -10.26 27.06
C ARG A 463 -3.86 -11.55 26.26
N VAL A 464 -2.91 -12.44 26.53
CA VAL A 464 -2.76 -13.71 25.83
C VAL A 464 -2.96 -14.84 26.83
N GLN A 465 -3.80 -15.81 26.47
CA GLN A 465 -4.07 -16.99 27.27
C GLN A 465 -4.05 -18.22 26.36
N PRO A 466 -3.35 -19.31 26.73
CA PRO A 466 -3.52 -20.57 26.04
C PRO A 466 -4.98 -21.03 26.10
N LEU A 467 -5.42 -21.71 25.06
CA LEU A 467 -6.71 -22.39 25.07
C LEU A 467 -6.61 -23.66 25.95
N PRO A 468 -7.72 -24.06 26.60
CA PRO A 468 -7.78 -25.25 27.38
C PRO A 468 -7.56 -26.53 26.56
#